data_6bee1a9f13174c28274558ecbfbfd3c2
#
_entry.id   6bee1a9f13174c28274558ecbfbfd3c2
#
_cell.length_a   1.000
_cell.length_b   1.000
_cell.length_c   1.000
_cell.angle_alpha   90.00
_cell.angle_beta   90.00
_cell.angle_gamma   90.00
#
_symmetry.space_group_name_H-M   'P 1'
#
loop_
_entity.id
_entity.type
_entity.pdbx_description
1 polymer ?
#
loop_
_entity_poly.entity_id
_entity_poly.type
_entity_poly.pdbx_seq_one_letter_code
_entity_poly.pdbx_strand_id
1 'polypeptide(L)'
;MAFYRFERLKSHHFNPHLSTGQGPVIEGKYMYFRIVTKRAGTGSQLHYHPNELMTFPLRGRINCVVGKDRRVVAPGTFVHIPPYACHSFTATEDADLHYLYIKDRTWTLIGAAQDEALPEKALSATQVARDFAAGKYPGMKKDAKQSKAIIEGLGNCYYPMLDALDAPPASGHCERWVEGTNLAFGVVESPAGHILQEAKVPHEMFFYVISGTMEARVGRNKQRVRKGDVIEVPKGSGYRFVVAKGGPVRFAAVRSMPRLEAHIDKLGAADNWRG
;
A
#
# COMPACT_ATOMS: atom_id res chain seq x y z
N MET A 1 -18.55 -0.80 3.95
CA MET A 1 -18.33 -2.28 3.98
C MET A 1 -17.01 -2.47 4.70
N ALA A 2 -16.89 -3.41 5.64
CA ALA A 2 -15.67 -3.54 6.46
C ALA A 2 -14.77 -4.71 6.03
N PHE A 3 -15.22 -5.57 5.13
CA PHE A 3 -14.51 -6.77 4.71
C PHE A 3 -14.46 -6.87 3.19
N TYR A 4 -13.28 -7.14 2.64
CA TYR A 4 -13.04 -7.23 1.22
C TYR A 4 -12.18 -8.43 0.90
N ARG A 5 -12.19 -8.80 -0.38
CA ARG A 5 -11.29 -9.75 -0.97
C ARG A 5 -10.86 -9.22 -2.33
N PHE A 6 -9.58 -9.02 -2.53
CA PHE A 6 -9.06 -8.40 -3.76
C PHE A 6 -9.47 -9.15 -5.03
N GLU A 7 -9.54 -10.48 -4.98
CA GLU A 7 -9.96 -11.33 -6.11
C GLU A 7 -11.40 -11.04 -6.60
N ARG A 8 -12.22 -10.39 -5.77
CA ARG A 8 -13.62 -10.04 -6.09
C ARG A 8 -13.77 -8.60 -6.54
N LEU A 9 -12.70 -7.83 -6.54
CA LEU A 9 -12.70 -6.44 -6.95
C LEU A 9 -12.16 -6.30 -8.36
N LYS A 10 -12.63 -5.28 -9.07
CA LYS A 10 -12.17 -4.98 -10.43
C LYS A 10 -10.70 -4.54 -10.40
N SER A 11 -9.89 -5.15 -11.25
CA SER A 11 -8.50 -4.75 -11.45
C SER A 11 -8.42 -3.52 -12.34
N HIS A 12 -7.47 -2.63 -12.03
CA HIS A 12 -7.23 -1.38 -12.76
C HIS A 12 -5.74 -1.19 -13.04
N HIS A 13 -5.46 -0.54 -14.17
CA HIS A 13 -4.12 -0.11 -14.58
C HIS A 13 -4.05 1.41 -14.46
N PHE A 14 -3.52 1.92 -13.34
CA PHE A 14 -3.61 3.35 -13.01
C PHE A 14 -2.53 4.23 -13.65
N ASN A 15 -1.37 3.67 -13.95
CA ASN A 15 -0.22 4.41 -14.51
C ASN A 15 0.34 3.72 -15.76
N PRO A 16 -0.44 3.52 -16.83
CA PRO A 16 0.02 2.75 -18.00
C PRO A 16 1.23 3.37 -18.69
N HIS A 17 1.46 4.67 -18.55
CA HIS A 17 2.61 5.37 -19.09
C HIS A 17 3.90 5.21 -18.27
N LEU A 18 3.81 4.77 -17.02
CA LEU A 18 4.96 4.62 -16.11
C LEU A 18 5.19 3.20 -15.65
N SER A 19 4.17 2.34 -15.66
CA SER A 19 4.23 1.05 -14.98
C SER A 19 3.33 0.01 -15.62
N THR A 20 3.77 -1.24 -15.63
CA THR A 20 2.97 -2.41 -16.01
C THR A 20 2.09 -2.94 -14.88
N GLY A 21 2.18 -2.33 -13.69
CA GLY A 21 1.47 -2.78 -12.49
C GLY A 21 -0.03 -2.58 -12.59
N GLN A 22 -0.79 -3.64 -12.32
CA GLN A 22 -2.25 -3.62 -12.28
C GLN A 22 -2.78 -4.29 -11.01
N GLY A 23 -4.01 -3.98 -10.64
CA GLY A 23 -4.68 -4.60 -9.50
C GLY A 23 -5.85 -3.78 -8.97
N PRO A 24 -6.66 -4.37 -8.09
CA PRO A 24 -7.76 -3.71 -7.45
C PRO A 24 -7.29 -2.71 -6.38
N VAL A 25 -8.16 -1.79 -6.02
CA VAL A 25 -7.96 -0.81 -4.95
C VAL A 25 -9.17 -0.78 -4.03
N ILE A 26 -8.91 -0.65 -2.74
CA ILE A 26 -9.89 -0.27 -1.71
C ILE A 26 -9.55 1.16 -1.33
N GLU A 27 -10.52 2.02 -1.44
CA GLU A 27 -10.37 3.45 -1.17
C GLU A 27 -10.90 3.78 0.22
N GLY A 28 -9.98 3.95 1.17
CA GLY A 28 -10.28 4.45 2.50
C GLY A 28 -10.42 5.98 2.51
N LYS A 29 -10.71 6.56 3.67
CA LYS A 29 -10.76 8.02 3.81
C LYS A 29 -9.37 8.66 3.67
N TYR A 30 -8.35 8.03 4.25
CA TYR A 30 -7.00 8.59 4.35
C TYR A 30 -5.96 7.85 3.51
N MET A 31 -6.26 6.64 3.02
CA MET A 31 -5.32 5.87 2.22
C MET A 31 -5.99 5.04 1.12
N TYR A 32 -5.23 4.77 0.06
CA TYR A 32 -5.52 3.74 -0.93
C TYR A 32 -4.85 2.45 -0.49
N PHE A 33 -5.61 1.37 -0.37
CA PHE A 33 -5.10 0.05 -0.01
C PHE A 33 -5.27 -0.90 -1.20
N ARG A 34 -4.17 -1.40 -1.76
CA ARG A 34 -4.16 -2.17 -3.01
C ARG A 34 -3.32 -3.43 -2.88
N ILE A 35 -3.62 -4.39 -3.77
CA ILE A 35 -2.66 -5.37 -4.24
C ILE A 35 -2.26 -5.01 -5.68
N VAL A 36 -0.97 -5.13 -5.99
CA VAL A 36 -0.46 -4.90 -7.34
C VAL A 36 0.22 -6.15 -7.84
N THR A 37 -0.04 -6.49 -9.09
CA THR A 37 0.58 -7.59 -9.81
C THR A 37 1.41 -7.05 -10.96
N LYS A 38 2.60 -7.61 -11.16
CA LYS A 38 3.46 -7.40 -12.34
C LYS A 38 3.93 -8.75 -12.85
N ARG A 39 3.99 -8.90 -14.16
CA ARG A 39 4.59 -10.10 -14.78
C ARG A 39 6.10 -10.11 -14.54
N ALA A 40 6.69 -11.30 -14.52
CA ALA A 40 8.13 -11.50 -14.47
C ALA A 40 8.84 -10.59 -15.49
N GLY A 41 9.95 -9.96 -15.09
CA GLY A 41 10.75 -9.05 -15.90
C GLY A 41 10.12 -7.69 -16.21
N THR A 42 8.86 -7.43 -15.80
CA THR A 42 8.19 -6.15 -16.09
C THR A 42 8.13 -5.24 -14.86
N GLY A 43 8.01 -3.93 -15.08
CA GLY A 43 8.11 -3.00 -13.97
C GLY A 43 7.63 -1.59 -14.25
N SER A 44 8.17 -0.65 -13.49
CA SER A 44 7.95 0.77 -13.65
C SER A 44 9.24 1.50 -13.99
N GLN A 45 9.09 2.60 -14.73
CA GLN A 45 10.15 3.59 -14.88
C GLN A 45 10.43 4.26 -13.53
N LEU A 46 11.59 4.94 -13.43
CA LEU A 46 11.87 5.86 -12.32
C LEU A 46 10.84 6.98 -12.34
N HIS A 47 10.12 7.12 -11.24
CA HIS A 47 9.03 8.09 -11.09
C HIS A 47 8.89 8.53 -9.63
N TYR A 48 8.11 9.55 -9.41
CA TYR A 48 7.82 10.07 -8.09
C TYR A 48 6.38 10.57 -7.99
N HIS A 49 5.92 10.81 -6.77
CA HIS A 49 4.61 11.37 -6.47
C HIS A 49 4.61 12.04 -5.08
N PRO A 50 3.70 12.97 -4.80
CA PRO A 50 3.62 13.66 -3.50
C PRO A 50 3.24 12.77 -2.32
N ASN A 51 2.57 11.64 -2.60
CA ASN A 51 2.15 10.72 -1.56
C ASN A 51 3.33 9.96 -0.93
N GLU A 52 3.19 9.62 0.33
CA GLU A 52 3.95 8.53 0.94
C GLU A 52 3.41 7.18 0.44
N LEU A 53 4.31 6.27 0.14
CA LEU A 53 3.97 4.92 -0.33
C LEU A 53 4.62 3.86 0.55
N MET A 54 3.84 2.86 0.92
CA MET A 54 4.26 1.68 1.65
C MET A 54 4.04 0.44 0.81
N THR A 55 5.08 -0.40 0.68
CA THR A 55 5.06 -1.58 -0.17
C THR A 55 5.54 -2.81 0.59
N PHE A 56 4.81 -3.92 0.45
CA PHE A 56 5.17 -5.18 1.08
C PHE A 56 4.96 -6.35 0.10
N PRO A 57 6.04 -6.96 -0.42
CA PRO A 57 5.97 -8.11 -1.30
C PRO A 57 5.33 -9.32 -0.61
N LEU A 58 4.41 -9.97 -1.32
CA LEU A 58 3.73 -11.19 -0.88
C LEU A 58 4.18 -12.42 -1.67
N ARG A 59 4.60 -12.22 -2.93
CA ARG A 59 5.10 -13.27 -3.82
C ARG A 59 6.00 -12.65 -4.87
N GLY A 60 7.03 -13.39 -5.28
CA GLY A 60 8.05 -12.89 -6.20
C GLY A 60 8.99 -11.90 -5.52
N ARG A 61 9.96 -11.37 -6.23
CA ARG A 61 10.96 -10.43 -5.73
C ARG A 61 10.94 -9.15 -6.56
N ILE A 62 11.33 -8.04 -5.96
CA ILE A 62 11.37 -6.73 -6.59
C ILE A 62 12.81 -6.32 -6.79
N ASN A 63 13.22 -6.02 -8.03
CA ASN A 63 14.34 -5.11 -8.27
C ASN A 63 13.85 -3.71 -7.92
N CYS A 64 14.17 -3.27 -6.73
CA CYS A 64 13.66 -2.05 -6.10
C CYS A 64 14.71 -0.95 -6.16
N VAL A 65 14.29 0.24 -6.56
CA VAL A 65 15.10 1.47 -6.46
C VAL A 65 14.32 2.47 -5.63
N VAL A 66 14.97 3.05 -4.61
CA VAL A 66 14.46 4.21 -3.86
C VAL A 66 15.60 5.22 -3.74
N GLY A 67 15.46 6.37 -4.39
CA GLY A 67 16.56 7.31 -4.55
C GLY A 67 17.74 6.69 -5.31
N LYS A 68 18.90 6.62 -4.67
CA LYS A 68 20.12 5.96 -5.19
C LYS A 68 20.27 4.51 -4.74
N ASP A 69 19.50 4.07 -3.75
CA ASP A 69 19.60 2.72 -3.20
C ASP A 69 18.89 1.71 -4.09
N ARG A 70 19.59 0.62 -4.44
CA ARG A 70 19.09 -0.45 -5.31
C ARG A 70 19.23 -1.78 -4.57
N ARG A 71 18.10 -2.49 -4.43
CA ARG A 71 18.07 -3.81 -3.77
C ARG A 71 17.12 -4.77 -4.46
N VAL A 72 17.44 -6.06 -4.35
CA VAL A 72 16.46 -7.13 -4.60
C VAL A 72 15.71 -7.37 -3.30
N VAL A 73 14.43 -7.07 -3.29
CA VAL A 73 13.56 -7.17 -2.12
C VAL A 73 12.71 -8.42 -2.22
N ALA A 74 12.81 -9.28 -1.22
CA ALA A 74 12.03 -10.51 -1.09
C ALA A 74 10.75 -10.32 -0.26
N PRO A 75 9.77 -11.24 -0.35
CA PRO A 75 8.64 -11.29 0.58
C PRO A 75 9.09 -11.28 2.05
N GLY A 76 8.38 -10.51 2.88
CA GLY A 76 8.75 -10.31 4.29
C GLY A 76 9.52 -9.01 4.56
N THR A 77 10.01 -8.33 3.53
CA THR A 77 10.67 -7.02 3.67
C THR A 77 9.68 -5.90 3.32
N PHE A 78 9.49 -4.98 4.24
CA PHE A 78 8.72 -3.75 4.02
C PHE A 78 9.59 -2.69 3.35
N VAL A 79 9.05 -1.97 2.37
CA VAL A 79 9.71 -0.85 1.71
C VAL A 79 8.88 0.41 1.94
N HIS A 80 9.52 1.40 2.53
CA HIS A 80 8.97 2.74 2.76
C HIS A 80 9.49 3.70 1.68
N ILE A 81 8.60 4.37 1.00
CA ILE A 81 8.91 5.40 0.01
C ILE A 81 8.37 6.73 0.51
N PRO A 82 9.25 7.62 1.00
CA PRO A 82 8.86 8.96 1.44
C PRO A 82 8.18 9.76 0.32
N PRO A 83 7.38 10.78 0.67
CA PRO A 83 6.82 11.72 -0.31
C PRO A 83 7.91 12.25 -1.25
N TYR A 84 7.62 12.32 -2.54
CA TYR A 84 8.52 12.77 -3.62
C TYR A 84 9.77 11.90 -3.85
N ALA A 85 10.04 10.86 -3.09
CA ALA A 85 11.19 9.99 -3.33
C ALA A 85 11.06 9.31 -4.71
N CYS A 86 12.11 9.48 -5.53
CA CYS A 86 12.19 8.81 -6.83
C CYS A 86 12.35 7.31 -6.63
N HIS A 87 11.53 6.51 -7.29
CA HIS A 87 11.54 5.06 -7.09
C HIS A 87 11.10 4.29 -8.34
N SER A 88 11.45 3.02 -8.37
CA SER A 88 10.92 2.07 -9.37
C SER A 88 10.87 0.65 -8.78
N PHE A 89 9.91 -0.14 -9.27
CA PHE A 89 9.72 -1.54 -8.91
C PHE A 89 9.60 -2.39 -10.18
N THR A 90 10.53 -3.31 -10.36
CA THR A 90 10.51 -4.28 -11.45
C THR A 90 10.50 -5.69 -10.87
N ALA A 91 9.57 -6.53 -11.32
CA ALA A 91 9.57 -7.93 -10.96
C ALA A 91 10.88 -8.59 -11.45
N THR A 92 11.48 -9.45 -10.66
CA THR A 92 12.59 -10.28 -11.15
C THR A 92 12.11 -11.21 -12.26
N GLU A 93 13.02 -11.72 -13.10
CA GLU A 93 12.66 -12.53 -14.27
C GLU A 93 12.15 -13.94 -13.91
N ASP A 94 12.41 -14.38 -12.70
CA ASP A 94 12.09 -15.73 -12.23
C ASP A 94 10.64 -15.93 -11.82
N ALA A 95 9.90 -14.87 -11.48
CA ALA A 95 8.49 -15.00 -11.05
C ALA A 95 7.69 -13.72 -11.19
N ASP A 96 6.37 -13.87 -11.35
CA ASP A 96 5.41 -12.79 -11.20
C ASP A 96 5.45 -12.23 -9.78
N LEU A 97 5.33 -10.91 -9.69
CA LEU A 97 5.35 -10.16 -8.45
C LEU A 97 3.93 -9.81 -8.00
N HIS A 98 3.63 -10.11 -6.73
CA HIS A 98 2.42 -9.65 -6.04
C HIS A 98 2.82 -8.94 -4.75
N TYR A 99 2.33 -7.73 -4.54
CA TYR A 99 2.68 -6.93 -3.36
C TYR A 99 1.54 -6.03 -2.89
N LEU A 100 1.49 -5.79 -1.59
CA LEU A 100 0.66 -4.75 -1.02
C LEU A 100 1.25 -3.39 -1.40
N TYR A 101 0.38 -2.48 -1.79
CA TYR A 101 0.69 -1.13 -2.21
C TYR A 101 -0.27 -0.19 -1.50
N ILE A 102 0.24 0.54 -0.53
CA ILE A 102 -0.54 1.45 0.30
C ILE A 102 -0.02 2.86 0.10
N LYS A 103 -0.89 3.76 -0.28
CA LYS A 103 -0.57 5.14 -0.60
C LYS A 103 -1.47 6.08 0.19
N ASP A 104 -0.90 7.11 0.81
CA ASP A 104 -1.73 8.13 1.44
C ASP A 104 -2.58 8.90 0.39
N ARG A 105 -3.61 9.57 0.83
CA ARG A 105 -4.52 10.30 -0.07
C ARG A 105 -4.22 11.79 -0.17
N THR A 106 -2.98 12.22 0.04
CA THR A 106 -2.56 13.62 -0.20
C THR A 106 -2.53 13.96 -1.69
N TRP A 107 -2.47 12.94 -2.56
CA TRP A 107 -2.46 13.05 -4.01
C TRP A 107 -3.16 11.85 -4.64
N THR A 108 -3.33 11.87 -5.98
CA THR A 108 -3.89 10.72 -6.72
C THR A 108 -2.95 9.52 -6.72
N LEU A 109 -3.41 8.41 -7.30
CA LEU A 109 -2.56 7.24 -7.54
C LEU A 109 -1.49 7.46 -8.63
N ILE A 110 -1.55 8.57 -9.38
CA ILE A 110 -0.71 8.86 -10.53
C ILE A 110 0.54 9.61 -10.11
N GLY A 111 1.69 9.24 -10.67
CA GLY A 111 2.97 9.91 -10.49
C GLY A 111 3.48 10.52 -11.78
N ALA A 112 4.61 11.21 -11.72
CA ALA A 112 5.38 11.75 -12.83
C ALA A 112 6.71 11.02 -12.98
N ALA A 113 7.26 10.91 -14.19
CA ALA A 113 8.60 10.38 -14.39
C ALA A 113 9.64 11.29 -13.71
N GLN A 114 10.83 10.75 -13.47
CA GLN A 114 11.89 11.45 -12.76
C GLN A 114 12.23 12.83 -13.34
N ASP A 115 12.14 12.98 -14.66
CA ASP A 115 12.45 14.20 -15.42
C ASP A 115 11.20 15.04 -15.75
N GLU A 116 10.09 14.81 -15.09
CA GLU A 116 8.82 15.47 -15.36
C GLU A 116 8.36 16.35 -14.21
N ALA A 117 7.65 17.43 -14.55
CA ALA A 117 6.91 18.23 -13.59
C ALA A 117 5.56 17.58 -13.27
N LEU A 118 5.16 17.58 -12.00
CA LEU A 118 3.79 17.24 -11.63
C LEU A 118 2.82 18.30 -12.20
N PRO A 119 1.60 17.92 -12.60
CA PRO A 119 0.58 18.88 -13.00
C PRO A 119 0.20 19.74 -11.78
N GLU A 120 -0.25 20.97 -12.03
CA GLU A 120 -0.70 21.90 -10.98
C GLU A 120 -1.86 21.32 -10.14
N LYS A 121 -2.69 20.53 -10.79
CA LYS A 121 -3.82 19.83 -10.15
C LYS A 121 -3.67 18.33 -10.31
N ALA A 122 -4.08 17.60 -9.30
CA ALA A 122 -4.16 16.16 -9.37
C ALA A 122 -5.15 15.72 -10.49
N LEU A 123 -4.68 14.87 -11.40
CA LEU A 123 -5.51 14.31 -12.46
C LEU A 123 -6.22 13.05 -11.96
N SER A 124 -7.49 12.87 -12.31
CA SER A 124 -8.18 11.61 -12.02
C SER A 124 -7.59 10.45 -12.85
N ALA A 125 -7.69 9.24 -12.35
CA ALA A 125 -7.27 8.04 -13.09
C ALA A 125 -8.03 7.91 -14.43
N THR A 126 -9.31 8.29 -14.46
CA THR A 126 -10.13 8.31 -15.67
C THR A 126 -9.60 9.31 -16.71
N GLN A 127 -9.20 10.51 -16.26
CA GLN A 127 -8.61 11.51 -17.15
C GLN A 127 -7.30 11.00 -17.75
N VAL A 128 -6.41 10.44 -16.93
CA VAL A 128 -5.14 9.88 -17.39
C VAL A 128 -5.35 8.75 -18.40
N ALA A 129 -6.26 7.83 -18.11
CA ALA A 129 -6.58 6.72 -19.01
C ALA A 129 -7.12 7.23 -20.36
N ARG A 130 -7.96 8.26 -20.37
CA ARG A 130 -8.49 8.90 -21.58
C ARG A 130 -7.38 9.56 -22.40
N ASP A 131 -6.53 10.35 -21.75
CA ASP A 131 -5.46 11.07 -22.40
C ASP A 131 -4.45 10.09 -23.00
N PHE A 132 -4.11 9.04 -22.27
CA PHE A 132 -3.24 7.98 -22.77
C PHE A 132 -3.84 7.24 -23.97
N ALA A 133 -5.14 6.85 -23.91
CA ALA A 133 -5.82 6.20 -25.04
C ALA A 133 -5.90 7.10 -26.29
N ALA A 134 -5.93 8.43 -26.11
CA ALA A 134 -5.90 9.42 -27.17
C ALA A 134 -4.48 9.75 -27.66
N GLY A 135 -3.46 9.03 -27.19
CA GLY A 135 -2.04 9.30 -27.51
C GLY A 135 -1.51 10.60 -26.90
N LYS A 136 -2.24 11.16 -25.93
CA LYS A 136 -1.84 12.37 -25.20
C LYS A 136 -1.09 11.97 -23.95
N TYR A 137 -0.04 12.72 -23.65
CA TYR A 137 0.65 12.55 -22.38
C TYR A 137 -0.21 13.11 -21.24
N PRO A 138 -0.39 12.39 -20.13
CA PRO A 138 -1.45 12.72 -19.16
C PRO A 138 -1.12 13.95 -18.28
N GLY A 139 -0.96 15.12 -18.89
CA GLY A 139 -0.82 16.40 -18.19
C GLY A 139 0.54 16.68 -17.54
N MET A 140 1.48 15.71 -17.52
CA MET A 140 2.86 15.94 -17.10
C MET A 140 3.67 16.49 -18.25
N LYS A 141 4.63 17.33 -17.95
CA LYS A 141 5.56 17.90 -18.94
C LYS A 141 6.97 17.46 -18.61
N LYS A 142 7.75 17.10 -19.63
CA LYS A 142 9.19 16.89 -19.45
C LYS A 142 9.84 18.23 -19.11
N ASP A 143 10.14 18.40 -17.85
CA ASP A 143 10.86 19.56 -17.31
C ASP A 143 11.65 19.15 -16.07
N ALA A 144 12.87 18.69 -16.29
CA ALA A 144 13.75 18.25 -15.23
C ALA A 144 14.07 19.36 -14.20
N LYS A 145 13.95 20.63 -14.59
CA LYS A 145 14.19 21.77 -13.68
C LYS A 145 13.03 21.99 -12.71
N GLN A 146 11.83 21.58 -13.10
CA GLN A 146 10.62 21.66 -12.27
C GLN A 146 10.25 20.31 -11.62
N SER A 147 11.01 19.26 -11.90
CA SER A 147 10.85 17.99 -11.21
C SER A 147 11.11 18.16 -9.72
N LYS A 148 10.27 17.52 -8.92
CA LYS A 148 10.40 17.47 -7.46
C LYS A 148 10.90 16.11 -6.97
N ALA A 149 11.44 15.28 -7.85
CA ALA A 149 11.97 13.97 -7.52
C ALA A 149 13.14 14.06 -6.55
N ILE A 150 13.01 13.46 -5.38
CA ILE A 150 14.07 13.36 -4.37
C ILE A 150 14.85 12.08 -4.63
N ILE A 151 16.17 12.23 -4.86
CA ILE A 151 17.06 11.11 -5.18
C ILE A 151 18.08 10.90 -4.05
N GLU A 152 18.44 11.97 -3.32
CA GLU A 152 19.46 11.98 -2.27
C GLU A 152 18.87 12.37 -0.93
N GLY A 153 19.61 12.09 0.14
CA GLY A 153 19.21 12.46 1.50
C GLY A 153 18.07 11.61 2.09
N LEU A 154 17.71 10.53 1.43
CA LEU A 154 16.72 9.58 1.95
C LEU A 154 17.35 8.73 3.07
N GLY A 155 16.62 8.53 4.16
CA GLY A 155 17.00 7.61 5.23
C GLY A 155 16.84 6.14 4.81
N ASN A 156 16.85 5.22 5.78
CA ASN A 156 16.57 3.82 5.49
C ASN A 156 15.15 3.65 4.96
N CYS A 157 15.03 2.97 3.84
CA CYS A 157 13.74 2.69 3.18
C CYS A 157 13.37 1.19 3.21
N TYR A 158 14.23 0.32 3.73
CA TYR A 158 14.06 -1.14 3.66
C TYR A 158 14.13 -1.76 5.06
N TYR A 159 13.07 -2.43 5.45
CA TYR A 159 12.89 -2.97 6.80
C TYR A 159 12.55 -4.46 6.72
N PRO A 160 13.47 -5.36 7.07
CA PRO A 160 13.14 -6.79 7.25
C PRO A 160 12.13 -6.94 8.39
N MET A 161 10.90 -7.33 8.05
CA MET A 161 9.82 -7.55 9.02
C MET A 161 9.69 -9.02 9.40
N LEU A 162 10.01 -9.90 8.48
CA LEU A 162 9.95 -11.35 8.61
C LEU A 162 11.13 -11.96 7.85
N ASP A 163 11.72 -13.03 8.39
CA ASP A 163 12.77 -13.78 7.70
C ASP A 163 12.23 -14.48 6.44
N ALA A 164 11.02 -15.02 6.53
CA ALA A 164 10.27 -15.57 5.41
C ALA A 164 8.76 -15.39 5.65
N LEU A 165 8.00 -15.14 4.58
CA LEU A 165 6.57 -14.91 4.68
C LEU A 165 5.77 -16.15 5.10
N ASP A 166 6.26 -17.32 4.73
CA ASP A 166 5.67 -18.63 5.00
C ASP A 166 6.24 -19.31 6.26
N ALA A 167 7.24 -18.72 6.91
CA ALA A 167 7.72 -19.21 8.19
C ALA A 167 6.55 -19.27 9.21
N PRO A 168 6.54 -20.23 10.13
CA PRO A 168 5.52 -20.27 11.17
C PRO A 168 5.45 -18.93 11.93
N PRO A 169 4.25 -18.41 12.22
CA PRO A 169 4.10 -17.24 13.07
C PRO A 169 4.70 -17.48 14.47
N ALA A 170 5.12 -16.40 15.13
CA ALA A 170 5.63 -16.45 16.49
C ALA A 170 4.64 -17.16 17.44
N SER A 171 5.16 -17.85 18.44
CA SER A 171 4.35 -18.59 19.41
C SER A 171 3.54 -17.67 20.35
N GLY A 172 3.96 -16.41 20.51
CA GLY A 172 3.32 -15.38 21.29
C GLY A 172 2.69 -14.28 20.43
N HIS A 173 2.02 -13.34 21.07
CA HIS A 173 1.60 -12.11 20.39
C HIS A 173 2.82 -11.20 20.18
N CYS A 174 3.00 -10.76 18.94
CA CYS A 174 4.10 -9.88 18.55
C CYS A 174 3.63 -8.87 17.50
N GLU A 175 4.04 -7.64 17.66
CA GLU A 175 3.83 -6.57 16.70
C GLU A 175 5.14 -5.90 16.36
N ARG A 176 5.39 -5.66 15.09
CA ARG A 176 6.53 -4.90 14.58
C ARG A 176 5.99 -3.79 13.70
N TRP A 177 6.32 -2.54 14.04
CA TRP A 177 5.83 -1.37 13.33
C TRP A 177 6.97 -0.52 12.79
N VAL A 178 6.74 0.07 11.61
CA VAL A 178 7.55 1.14 11.02
C VAL A 178 6.63 2.32 10.77
N GLU A 179 6.97 3.45 11.37
CA GLU A 179 6.21 4.69 11.23
C GLU A 179 6.85 5.55 10.13
N GLY A 180 6.04 5.95 9.18
CA GLY A 180 6.34 6.99 8.21
C GLY A 180 5.81 8.35 8.66
N THR A 181 5.70 9.27 7.73
CA THR A 181 5.16 10.62 7.99
C THR A 181 3.64 10.65 8.06
N ASN A 182 2.99 9.93 7.15
CA ASN A 182 1.54 9.94 6.92
C ASN A 182 0.87 8.61 7.28
N LEU A 183 1.62 7.54 7.20
CA LEU A 183 1.15 6.17 7.42
C LEU A 183 2.10 5.43 8.36
N ALA A 184 1.60 4.36 9.00
CA ALA A 184 2.45 3.38 9.68
C ALA A 184 2.09 1.98 9.17
N PHE A 185 3.12 1.15 8.94
CA PHE A 185 2.98 -0.24 8.52
C PHE A 185 3.46 -1.19 9.60
N GLY A 186 2.72 -2.24 9.87
CA GLY A 186 3.10 -3.27 10.82
C GLY A 186 2.84 -4.69 10.34
N VAL A 187 3.57 -5.62 10.92
CA VAL A 187 3.26 -7.05 10.87
C VAL A 187 2.91 -7.49 12.28
N VAL A 188 1.76 -8.12 12.40
CA VAL A 188 1.21 -8.62 13.66
C VAL A 188 1.07 -10.12 13.59
N GLU A 189 1.54 -10.81 14.62
CA GLU A 189 1.41 -12.23 14.83
C GLU A 189 0.71 -12.49 16.16
N SER A 190 -0.26 -13.39 16.15
CA SER A 190 -1.04 -13.69 17.36
C SER A 190 -1.30 -15.18 17.46
N PRO A 191 -1.14 -15.77 18.68
CA PRO A 191 -1.37 -17.19 18.91
C PRO A 191 -2.85 -17.55 18.81
N ALA A 192 -3.13 -18.84 18.68
CA ALA A 192 -4.47 -19.40 18.71
C ALA A 192 -5.27 -18.95 19.94
N GLY A 193 -6.51 -18.54 19.74
CA GLY A 193 -7.41 -18.07 20.80
C GLY A 193 -7.15 -16.66 21.32
N HIS A 194 -6.08 -15.98 20.84
CA HIS A 194 -5.79 -14.61 21.23
C HIS A 194 -6.89 -13.64 20.76
N ILE A 195 -7.14 -12.60 21.54
CA ILE A 195 -8.14 -11.57 21.25
C ILE A 195 -7.44 -10.24 21.12
N LEU A 196 -7.60 -9.60 19.93
CA LEU A 196 -7.23 -8.23 19.71
C LEU A 196 -8.52 -7.41 19.65
N GLN A 197 -8.60 -6.34 20.43
CA GLN A 197 -9.80 -5.50 20.41
C GLN A 197 -9.50 -4.06 20.80
N GLU A 198 -10.27 -3.17 20.22
CA GLU A 198 -10.27 -1.76 20.56
C GLU A 198 -11.68 -1.21 20.41
N ALA A 199 -12.17 -0.52 21.44
CA ALA A 199 -13.54 0.00 21.46
C ALA A 199 -13.74 1.14 20.45
N LYS A 200 -12.69 1.93 20.21
CA LYS A 200 -12.70 3.06 19.28
C LYS A 200 -11.28 3.35 18.82
N VAL A 201 -10.97 3.00 17.56
CA VAL A 201 -9.65 3.29 17.00
C VAL A 201 -9.48 4.79 16.73
N PRO A 202 -8.34 5.39 17.08
CA PRO A 202 -8.08 6.80 16.81
C PRO A 202 -7.73 7.09 15.33
N HIS A 203 -7.42 6.04 14.54
CA HIS A 203 -6.95 6.11 13.16
C HIS A 203 -7.78 5.22 12.23
N GLU A 204 -7.79 5.49 10.92
CA GLU A 204 -8.22 4.51 9.94
C GLU A 204 -7.18 3.40 9.87
N MET A 205 -7.63 2.15 9.83
CA MET A 205 -6.75 0.98 9.77
C MET A 205 -7.21 0.01 8.68
N PHE A 206 -6.23 -0.61 8.03
CA PHE A 206 -6.43 -1.77 7.16
C PHE A 206 -5.59 -2.94 7.64
N PHE A 207 -6.17 -4.14 7.54
CA PHE A 207 -5.49 -5.39 7.87
C PHE A 207 -5.60 -6.35 6.68
N TYR A 208 -4.50 -6.95 6.29
CA TYR A 208 -4.43 -8.00 5.27
C TYR A 208 -3.98 -9.30 5.90
N VAL A 209 -4.81 -10.34 5.86
CA VAL A 209 -4.48 -11.65 6.45
C VAL A 209 -3.47 -12.38 5.57
N ILE A 210 -2.25 -12.55 6.07
CA ILE A 210 -1.13 -13.25 5.40
C ILE A 210 -1.28 -14.75 5.61
N SER A 211 -1.59 -15.20 6.83
CA SER A 211 -1.79 -16.61 7.16
C SER A 211 -2.73 -16.76 8.36
N GLY A 212 -3.28 -17.97 8.52
CA GLY A 212 -4.21 -18.27 9.62
C GLY A 212 -5.65 -17.84 9.35
N THR A 213 -6.46 -17.89 10.41
CA THR A 213 -7.90 -17.59 10.37
C THR A 213 -8.32 -16.93 11.67
N MET A 214 -9.22 -15.96 11.60
CA MET A 214 -9.80 -15.33 12.79
C MET A 214 -11.26 -14.93 12.55
N GLU A 215 -12.04 -14.82 13.63
CA GLU A 215 -13.34 -14.16 13.63
C GLU A 215 -13.11 -12.67 13.82
N ALA A 216 -13.48 -11.88 12.84
CA ALA A 216 -13.32 -10.43 12.86
C ALA A 216 -14.67 -9.75 12.98
N ARG A 217 -14.76 -8.77 13.89
CA ARG A 217 -15.91 -7.88 14.06
C ARG A 217 -15.42 -6.43 13.94
N VAL A 218 -16.10 -5.64 13.10
CA VAL A 218 -15.90 -4.19 12.98
C VAL A 218 -17.28 -3.53 13.10
N GLY A 219 -17.50 -2.78 14.18
CA GLY A 219 -18.81 -2.26 14.52
C GLY A 219 -19.86 -3.39 14.61
N ARG A 220 -20.88 -3.35 13.73
CA ARG A 220 -21.94 -4.37 13.65
C ARG A 220 -21.63 -5.50 12.67
N ASN A 221 -20.63 -5.34 11.80
CA ASN A 221 -20.25 -6.33 10.79
C ASN A 221 -19.38 -7.41 11.41
N LYS A 222 -19.67 -8.68 11.11
CA LYS A 222 -18.89 -9.83 11.56
C LYS A 222 -18.61 -10.77 10.40
N GLN A 223 -17.37 -11.27 10.31
CA GLN A 223 -16.95 -12.23 9.29
C GLN A 223 -15.83 -13.12 9.82
N ARG A 224 -15.82 -14.37 9.40
CA ARG A 224 -14.63 -15.23 9.49
C ARG A 224 -13.70 -14.87 8.35
N VAL A 225 -12.48 -14.44 8.67
CA VAL A 225 -11.46 -14.00 7.71
C VAL A 225 -10.29 -14.99 7.68
N ARG A 226 -9.66 -15.08 6.53
CA ARG A 226 -8.54 -15.99 6.24
C ARG A 226 -7.56 -15.35 5.26
N LYS A 227 -6.47 -16.05 4.94
CA LYS A 227 -5.48 -15.60 3.97
C LYS A 227 -6.10 -14.93 2.74
N GLY A 228 -5.65 -13.73 2.42
CA GLY A 228 -6.10 -12.91 1.30
C GLY A 228 -7.29 -11.98 1.61
N ASP A 229 -7.93 -12.11 2.78
CA ASP A 229 -8.99 -11.19 3.18
C ASP A 229 -8.41 -9.86 3.72
N VAL A 230 -9.14 -8.78 3.46
CA VAL A 230 -8.84 -7.42 3.93
C VAL A 230 -9.93 -6.97 4.88
N ILE A 231 -9.52 -6.35 5.99
CA ILE A 231 -10.42 -5.72 6.95
C ILE A 231 -10.12 -4.23 6.97
N GLU A 232 -11.15 -3.42 6.78
CA GLU A 232 -11.10 -1.97 6.98
C GLU A 232 -11.77 -1.62 8.31
N VAL A 233 -11.06 -0.86 9.14
CA VAL A 233 -11.58 -0.29 10.37
C VAL A 233 -11.52 1.24 10.25
N PRO A 234 -12.66 1.89 9.96
CA PRO A 234 -12.72 3.34 9.89
C PRO A 234 -12.35 4.00 11.21
N LYS A 235 -11.70 5.15 11.15
CA LYS A 235 -11.46 6.01 12.32
C LYS A 235 -12.72 6.19 13.15
N GLY A 236 -12.61 6.02 14.45
CA GLY A 236 -13.72 6.13 15.39
C GLY A 236 -14.58 4.87 15.52
N SER A 237 -14.31 3.82 14.73
CA SER A 237 -14.98 2.52 14.86
C SER A 237 -14.26 1.62 15.88
N GLY A 238 -14.99 0.66 16.45
CA GLY A 238 -14.38 -0.39 17.26
C GLY A 238 -14.17 -1.67 16.45
N TYR A 239 -13.20 -2.47 16.86
CA TYR A 239 -13.01 -3.80 16.33
C TYR A 239 -12.77 -4.86 17.42
N ARG A 240 -13.02 -6.11 17.08
CA ARG A 240 -12.65 -7.28 17.89
C ARG A 240 -12.31 -8.44 16.96
N PHE A 241 -11.09 -8.94 17.06
CA PHE A 241 -10.59 -10.10 16.31
C PHE A 241 -10.32 -11.23 17.33
N VAL A 242 -10.77 -12.42 17.01
CA VAL A 242 -10.54 -13.63 17.80
C VAL A 242 -9.85 -14.65 16.92
N VAL A 243 -8.59 -14.94 17.24
CA VAL A 243 -7.81 -15.92 16.49
C VAL A 243 -8.41 -17.30 16.65
N ALA A 244 -8.55 -18.04 15.55
CA ALA A 244 -9.13 -19.38 15.60
C ALA A 244 -8.25 -20.34 16.42
N LYS A 245 -8.89 -21.30 17.12
CA LYS A 245 -8.18 -22.29 17.93
C LYS A 245 -7.27 -23.24 17.12
N GLY A 246 -7.50 -23.33 15.79
CA GLY A 246 -6.75 -24.22 14.89
C GLY A 246 -5.34 -23.76 14.53
N GLY A 247 -4.87 -22.62 15.02
CA GLY A 247 -3.52 -22.13 14.78
C GLY A 247 -3.37 -20.62 14.89
N PRO A 248 -2.14 -20.11 14.87
CA PRO A 248 -1.85 -18.68 14.93
C PRO A 248 -2.29 -17.95 13.66
N VAL A 249 -2.35 -16.63 13.74
CA VAL A 249 -2.61 -15.74 12.61
C VAL A 249 -1.45 -14.77 12.43
N ARG A 250 -1.14 -14.44 11.18
CA ARG A 250 -0.25 -13.34 10.80
C ARG A 250 -0.99 -12.43 9.84
N PHE A 251 -0.90 -11.13 10.04
CA PHE A 251 -1.46 -10.13 9.13
C PHE A 251 -0.58 -8.90 9.03
N ALA A 252 -0.61 -8.25 7.88
CA ALA A 252 -0.10 -6.89 7.72
C ALA A 252 -1.17 -5.92 8.23
N ALA A 253 -0.75 -4.91 8.98
CA ALA A 253 -1.59 -3.84 9.48
C ALA A 253 -1.06 -2.50 8.99
N VAL A 254 -1.96 -1.59 8.61
CA VAL A 254 -1.60 -0.23 8.24
C VAL A 254 -2.53 0.72 8.93
N ARG A 255 -2.01 1.84 9.41
CA ARG A 255 -2.82 2.91 10.00
C ARG A 255 -2.44 4.28 9.44
N SER A 256 -3.43 5.16 9.35
CA SER A 256 -3.19 6.58 9.10
C SER A 256 -2.55 7.24 10.32
N MET A 257 -1.76 8.30 10.08
CA MET A 257 -1.12 9.07 11.15
C MET A 257 -1.87 10.38 11.38
N PRO A 258 -1.82 10.97 12.59
CA PRO A 258 -2.56 12.19 12.94
C PRO A 258 -2.32 13.36 12.00
N ARG A 259 -1.09 13.49 11.50
CA ARG A 259 -0.70 14.56 10.56
C ARG A 259 -1.47 14.46 9.24
N LEU A 260 -1.55 13.26 8.66
CA LEU A 260 -2.32 12.99 7.44
C LEU A 260 -3.80 13.28 7.66
N GLU A 261 -4.33 12.79 8.77
CA GLU A 261 -5.74 12.93 9.10
C GLU A 261 -6.14 14.40 9.23
N ALA A 262 -5.34 15.19 9.97
CA ALA A 262 -5.57 16.61 10.12
C ALA A 262 -5.50 17.37 8.78
N HIS A 263 -4.56 16.97 7.89
CA HIS A 263 -4.44 17.54 6.56
C HIS A 263 -5.68 17.24 5.70
N ILE A 264 -6.09 15.97 5.62
CA ILE A 264 -7.24 15.55 4.80
C ILE A 264 -8.56 16.08 5.37
N ASP A 265 -8.74 16.08 6.68
CA ASP A 265 -9.95 16.59 7.32
C ASP A 265 -10.12 18.09 7.10
N LYS A 266 -9.03 18.86 6.98
CA LYS A 266 -9.03 20.30 6.72
C LYS A 266 -9.23 20.65 5.24
N LEU A 267 -8.57 19.92 4.33
CA LEU A 267 -8.49 20.27 2.90
C LEU A 267 -9.33 19.34 2.00
N GLY A 268 -9.84 18.27 2.56
CA GLY A 268 -10.42 17.16 1.81
C GLY A 268 -9.32 16.21 1.28
N ALA A 269 -9.68 14.97 0.99
CA ALA A 269 -8.86 14.06 0.23
C ALA A 269 -8.71 14.62 -1.19
N ALA A 270 -7.56 14.42 -1.81
CA ALA A 270 -7.40 14.70 -3.23
C ALA A 270 -8.47 13.89 -3.97
N ASP A 271 -9.52 14.56 -4.42
CA ASP A 271 -10.74 13.96 -4.95
C ASP A 271 -10.51 13.51 -6.39
N ASN A 272 -10.00 12.27 -6.55
CA ASN A 272 -9.28 11.99 -7.77
C ASN A 272 -9.61 10.67 -8.41
N TRP A 273 -10.48 9.90 -7.78
CA TRP A 273 -10.87 8.66 -8.38
C TRP A 273 -12.31 8.31 -8.00
N ARG A 274 -13.23 8.80 -8.79
CA ARG A 274 -14.58 8.26 -8.93
C ARG A 274 -14.70 7.85 -10.38
N GLY A 275 -14.43 6.58 -10.66
CA GLY A 275 -14.67 5.97 -11.93
C GLY A 275 -15.76 4.95 -11.84
#